data_d5bcc4310a1254bcc0ee8edd70f4f6af
#
_entry.id   d5bcc4310a1254bcc0ee8edd70f4f6af
#
_cell.length_a   1.000
_cell.length_b   1.000
_cell.length_c   1.000
_cell.angle_alpha   90.00
_cell.angle_beta   90.00
_cell.angle_gamma   90.00
#
_symmetry.space_group_name_H-M   'P 1'
#
loop_
_entity.id
_entity.type
_entity.pdbx_description
1 polymer ?
#
loop_
_entity_poly.entity_id
_entity_poly.type
_entity_poly.pdbx_seq_one_letter_code
_entity_poly.pdbx_strand_id
1 'polypeptide(L)'
;MKQKIGFIGLGLIGGSIAKAIRQYYPDYEIVAFDKSKESLALATQESIIDVAATTIDNNFQNCNYIFLCAPVAYNTAYLKQLTEYLNDDCILTDVGSVKTNIHEEVQALGIGKYFIGGHPMAGSEKSGYSNSKAMLIENAYFILTPTEQVSHEKVQAYEKFVESLKALPVILDYQIHDLITGTISHLPHIIASTLVNFVKTHDTKDEMMKNLAAGGFKDITRIASSSPVMWQNICLK
;
A
#
# COMPACT_ATOMS: atom_id res chain seq x y z
N MET A 1 -11.12 -25.50 2.83
CA MET A 1 -12.11 -24.42 2.69
C MET A 1 -11.59 -23.42 1.66
N LYS A 2 -12.46 -22.74 0.93
CA LYS A 2 -12.12 -21.67 0.00
C LYS A 2 -11.53 -20.50 0.82
N GLN A 3 -10.36 -19.99 0.47
CA GLN A 3 -9.78 -18.86 1.19
C GLN A 3 -10.52 -17.56 0.82
N LYS A 4 -10.64 -16.67 1.80
CA LYS A 4 -11.31 -15.39 1.65
C LYS A 4 -10.35 -14.24 1.94
N ILE A 5 -10.35 -13.26 1.06
CA ILE A 5 -9.45 -12.10 1.11
C ILE A 5 -10.27 -10.81 1.16
N GLY A 6 -9.98 -9.95 2.13
CA GLY A 6 -10.60 -8.65 2.27
C GLY A 6 -9.68 -7.52 1.80
N PHE A 7 -10.25 -6.52 1.13
CA PHE A 7 -9.55 -5.29 0.74
C PHE A 7 -10.27 -4.06 1.29
N ILE A 8 -9.54 -3.20 1.97
CA ILE A 8 -9.98 -1.86 2.37
C ILE A 8 -9.23 -0.85 1.51
N GLY A 9 -9.83 -0.46 0.40
CA GLY A 9 -9.24 0.35 -0.65
C GLY A 9 -8.82 -0.44 -1.88
N LEU A 10 -9.36 -0.07 -3.05
CA LEU A 10 -9.03 -0.62 -4.37
C LEU A 10 -8.41 0.48 -5.24
N GLY A 11 -7.31 1.07 -4.78
CA GLY A 11 -6.50 1.98 -5.59
C GLY A 11 -5.53 1.23 -6.51
N LEU A 12 -4.45 1.89 -6.89
CA LEU A 12 -3.39 1.29 -7.71
C LEU A 12 -2.83 0.02 -7.08
N ILE A 13 -2.41 0.08 -5.81
CA ILE A 13 -1.74 -1.05 -5.14
C ILE A 13 -2.75 -2.12 -4.75
N GLY A 14 -3.85 -1.76 -4.05
CA GLY A 14 -4.87 -2.74 -3.65
C GLY A 14 -5.48 -3.46 -4.85
N GLY A 15 -5.78 -2.74 -5.93
CA GLY A 15 -6.25 -3.34 -7.19
C GLY A 15 -5.20 -4.25 -7.84
N SER A 16 -3.91 -3.89 -7.78
CA SER A 16 -2.84 -4.73 -8.35
C SER A 16 -2.66 -6.03 -7.58
N ILE A 17 -2.71 -5.98 -6.25
CA ILE A 17 -2.68 -7.18 -5.40
C ILE A 17 -3.91 -8.04 -5.65
N ALA A 18 -5.12 -7.45 -5.70
CA ALA A 18 -6.35 -8.18 -5.98
C ALA A 18 -6.31 -8.88 -7.35
N LYS A 19 -5.80 -8.20 -8.39
CA LYS A 19 -5.60 -8.78 -9.73
C LYS A 19 -4.56 -9.91 -9.71
N ALA A 20 -3.45 -9.76 -8.98
CA ALA A 20 -2.47 -10.82 -8.83
C ALA A 20 -3.07 -12.03 -8.10
N ILE A 21 -3.83 -11.82 -7.03
CA ILE A 21 -4.53 -12.91 -6.33
C ILE A 21 -5.51 -13.60 -7.26
N ARG A 22 -6.33 -12.88 -8.00
CA ARG A 22 -7.29 -13.47 -8.94
C ARG A 22 -6.59 -14.28 -10.04
N GLN A 23 -5.42 -13.82 -10.51
CA GLN A 23 -4.64 -14.52 -11.53
C GLN A 23 -4.06 -15.84 -11.03
N TYR A 24 -3.51 -15.89 -9.82
CA TYR A 24 -2.84 -17.08 -9.28
C TYR A 24 -3.78 -17.97 -8.45
N TYR A 25 -4.88 -17.41 -7.94
CA TYR A 25 -5.86 -18.08 -7.08
C TYR A 25 -7.30 -17.75 -7.53
N PRO A 26 -7.72 -18.25 -8.70
CA PRO A 26 -9.01 -17.89 -9.29
C PRO A 26 -10.21 -18.27 -8.40
N ASP A 27 -10.05 -19.28 -7.54
CA ASP A 27 -11.10 -19.79 -6.67
C ASP A 27 -11.23 -19.05 -5.33
N TYR A 28 -10.32 -18.12 -5.00
CA TYR A 28 -10.41 -17.36 -3.75
C TYR A 28 -11.58 -16.38 -3.80
N GLU A 29 -12.28 -16.24 -2.67
CA GLU A 29 -13.30 -15.21 -2.52
C GLU A 29 -12.64 -13.88 -2.18
N ILE A 30 -12.94 -12.84 -2.95
CA ILE A 30 -12.40 -11.49 -2.73
C ILE A 30 -13.55 -10.54 -2.41
N VAL A 31 -13.54 -9.98 -1.20
CA VAL A 31 -14.42 -8.90 -0.77
C VAL A 31 -13.64 -7.59 -0.73
N ALA A 32 -14.23 -6.51 -1.24
CA ALA A 32 -13.59 -5.21 -1.22
C ALA A 32 -14.53 -4.10 -0.78
N PHE A 33 -14.01 -3.18 0.02
CA PHE A 33 -14.61 -1.90 0.34
C PHE A 33 -13.73 -0.78 -0.24
N ASP A 34 -14.35 0.16 -0.93
CA ASP A 34 -13.71 1.41 -1.37
C ASP A 34 -14.72 2.54 -1.34
N LYS A 35 -14.25 3.77 -1.08
CA LYS A 35 -15.09 4.97 -1.18
C LYS A 35 -15.50 5.29 -2.62
N SER A 36 -14.69 4.88 -3.60
CA SER A 36 -14.99 5.01 -5.02
C SER A 36 -15.90 3.87 -5.49
N LYS A 37 -17.16 4.18 -5.68
CA LYS A 37 -18.12 3.25 -6.29
C LYS A 37 -17.71 2.83 -7.71
N GLU A 38 -17.02 3.71 -8.43
CA GLU A 38 -16.49 3.42 -9.77
C GLU A 38 -15.41 2.34 -9.71
N SER A 39 -14.46 2.42 -8.76
CA SER A 39 -13.44 1.38 -8.57
C SER A 39 -14.07 0.02 -8.26
N LEU A 40 -15.06 -0.02 -7.37
CA LEU A 40 -15.80 -1.25 -7.05
C LEU A 40 -16.55 -1.81 -8.28
N ALA A 41 -17.23 -0.94 -9.02
CA ALA A 41 -17.97 -1.36 -10.21
C ALA A 41 -17.05 -1.94 -11.29
N LEU A 42 -15.91 -1.30 -11.57
CA LEU A 42 -14.92 -1.79 -12.53
C LEU A 42 -14.33 -3.14 -12.06
N ALA A 43 -13.95 -3.26 -10.78
CA ALA A 43 -13.41 -4.50 -10.25
C ALA A 43 -14.40 -5.67 -10.29
N THR A 44 -15.70 -5.39 -10.09
CA THR A 44 -16.77 -6.38 -10.24
C THR A 44 -16.95 -6.78 -11.71
N GLN A 45 -16.98 -5.80 -12.62
CA GLN A 45 -17.10 -6.04 -14.06
C GLN A 45 -15.94 -6.88 -14.60
N GLU A 46 -14.72 -6.63 -14.11
CA GLU A 46 -13.52 -7.41 -14.45
C GLU A 46 -13.46 -8.77 -13.75
N SER A 47 -14.45 -9.12 -12.91
CA SER A 47 -14.51 -10.34 -12.10
C SER A 47 -13.28 -10.49 -11.16
N ILE A 48 -12.70 -9.37 -10.73
CA ILE A 48 -11.58 -9.37 -9.78
C ILE A 48 -12.09 -9.54 -8.36
N ILE A 49 -13.22 -8.92 -8.01
CA ILE A 49 -13.87 -9.07 -6.70
C ILE A 49 -15.20 -9.80 -6.83
N ASP A 50 -15.53 -10.60 -5.81
CA ASP A 50 -16.82 -11.31 -5.73
C ASP A 50 -17.87 -10.49 -4.98
N VAL A 51 -17.44 -9.68 -3.99
CA VAL A 51 -18.31 -8.86 -3.16
C VAL A 51 -17.82 -7.42 -3.12
N ALA A 52 -18.63 -6.49 -3.58
CA ALA A 52 -18.44 -5.05 -3.44
C ALA A 52 -19.18 -4.57 -2.17
N ALA A 53 -18.46 -4.43 -1.07
CA ALA A 53 -19.02 -3.98 0.20
C ALA A 53 -19.18 -2.46 0.21
N THR A 54 -20.31 -1.96 0.70
CA THR A 54 -20.58 -0.52 0.87
C THR A 54 -20.13 0.03 2.22
N THR A 55 -19.89 -0.87 3.17
CA THR A 55 -19.42 -0.62 4.53
C THR A 55 -18.45 -1.72 4.94
N ILE A 56 -17.67 -1.48 6.01
CA ILE A 56 -16.92 -2.54 6.69
C ILE A 56 -17.92 -3.21 7.63
N ASP A 57 -18.31 -4.43 7.29
CA ASP A 57 -19.37 -5.20 7.97
C ASP A 57 -19.04 -6.70 7.99
N ASN A 58 -20.03 -7.53 8.27
CA ASN A 58 -19.89 -8.99 8.34
C ASN A 58 -19.33 -9.65 7.07
N ASN A 59 -19.29 -8.91 5.93
CA ASN A 59 -18.62 -9.42 4.74
C ASN A 59 -17.11 -9.63 4.95
N PHE A 60 -16.51 -9.00 5.96
CA PHE A 60 -15.09 -9.17 6.30
C PHE A 60 -14.85 -10.30 7.34
N GLN A 61 -15.89 -10.92 7.87
CA GLN A 61 -15.73 -12.09 8.74
C GLN A 61 -15.10 -13.27 7.98
N ASN A 62 -14.29 -14.04 8.71
CA ASN A 62 -13.61 -15.24 8.21
C ASN A 62 -12.65 -14.98 7.04
N CYS A 63 -12.20 -13.74 6.85
CA CYS A 63 -11.08 -13.46 5.94
C CYS A 63 -9.80 -14.09 6.49
N ASN A 64 -9.04 -14.77 5.62
CA ASN A 64 -7.70 -15.26 5.92
C ASN A 64 -6.67 -14.12 5.84
N TYR A 65 -6.90 -13.18 4.93
CA TYR A 65 -6.09 -11.97 4.80
C TYR A 65 -6.99 -10.75 4.64
N ILE A 66 -6.63 -9.64 5.31
CA ILE A 66 -7.26 -8.34 5.11
C ILE A 66 -6.17 -7.32 4.78
N PHE A 67 -6.26 -6.73 3.60
CA PHE A 67 -5.32 -5.71 3.11
C PHE A 67 -5.89 -4.31 3.33
N LEU A 68 -5.19 -3.49 4.12
CA LEU A 68 -5.44 -2.07 4.27
C LEU A 68 -4.70 -1.31 3.17
N CYS A 69 -5.40 -0.96 2.11
CA CYS A 69 -4.85 -0.28 0.93
C CYS A 69 -5.37 1.16 0.78
N ALA A 70 -6.06 1.67 1.80
CA ALA A 70 -6.50 3.06 1.85
C ALA A 70 -5.32 4.01 2.18
N PRO A 71 -5.43 5.32 1.89
CA PRO A 71 -4.45 6.29 2.34
C PRO A 71 -4.25 6.24 3.86
N VAL A 72 -2.99 6.37 4.31
CA VAL A 72 -2.57 6.20 5.72
C VAL A 72 -3.45 7.00 6.70
N ALA A 73 -3.88 8.21 6.31
CA ALA A 73 -4.74 9.05 7.15
C ALA A 73 -6.08 8.41 7.55
N TYR A 74 -6.56 7.42 6.83
CA TYR A 74 -7.82 6.73 7.12
C TYR A 74 -7.64 5.37 7.81
N ASN A 75 -6.42 4.84 7.86
CA ASN A 75 -6.15 3.49 8.35
C ASN A 75 -6.56 3.30 9.81
N THR A 76 -6.31 4.29 10.69
CA THR A 76 -6.74 4.24 12.09
C THR A 76 -8.24 3.98 12.25
N ALA A 77 -9.06 4.72 11.48
CA ALA A 77 -10.51 4.57 11.56
C ALA A 77 -10.97 3.20 11.04
N TYR A 78 -10.30 2.67 10.02
CA TYR A 78 -10.61 1.34 9.48
C TYR A 78 -10.10 0.22 10.37
N LEU A 79 -8.93 0.35 10.99
CA LEU A 79 -8.43 -0.60 11.99
C LEU A 79 -9.44 -0.83 13.11
N LYS A 80 -10.00 0.25 13.68
CA LYS A 80 -11.02 0.17 14.73
C LYS A 80 -12.26 -0.60 14.29
N GLN A 81 -12.73 -0.37 13.07
CA GLN A 81 -13.90 -1.07 12.53
C GLN A 81 -13.62 -2.55 12.27
N LEU A 82 -12.40 -2.87 11.80
CA LEU A 82 -12.01 -4.24 11.48
C LEU A 82 -11.81 -5.12 12.72
N THR A 83 -11.56 -4.54 13.90
CA THR A 83 -11.28 -5.29 15.12
C THR A 83 -12.35 -6.33 15.43
N GLU A 84 -13.63 -6.03 15.15
CA GLU A 84 -14.76 -6.93 15.40
C GLU A 84 -14.82 -8.14 14.45
N TYR A 85 -14.11 -8.08 13.31
CA TYR A 85 -14.15 -9.10 12.25
C TYR A 85 -12.89 -9.97 12.19
N LEU A 86 -11.87 -9.66 13.02
CA LEU A 86 -10.64 -10.44 13.09
C LEU A 86 -10.87 -11.74 13.84
N ASN A 87 -10.26 -12.81 13.36
CA ASN A 87 -10.24 -14.12 14.00
C ASN A 87 -8.81 -14.65 14.04
N ASP A 88 -8.59 -15.74 14.78
CA ASP A 88 -7.25 -16.25 15.02
C ASP A 88 -6.51 -16.73 13.76
N ASP A 89 -7.21 -17.02 12.67
CA ASP A 89 -6.61 -17.41 11.39
C ASP A 89 -6.36 -16.23 10.47
N CYS A 90 -6.84 -15.03 10.83
CA CYS A 90 -6.69 -13.83 10.00
C CYS A 90 -5.29 -13.24 10.12
N ILE A 91 -4.75 -12.80 8.98
CA ILE A 91 -3.60 -11.89 8.89
C ILE A 91 -4.10 -10.55 8.38
N LEU A 92 -3.99 -9.54 9.23
CA LEU A 92 -4.22 -8.14 8.87
C LEU A 92 -2.92 -7.52 8.39
N THR A 93 -2.92 -6.92 7.24
CA THR A 93 -1.75 -6.27 6.65
C THR A 93 -2.10 -4.92 6.04
N ASP A 94 -1.11 -4.06 5.83
CA ASP A 94 -1.27 -2.81 5.08
C ASP A 94 -0.34 -2.78 3.86
N VAL A 95 -0.35 -1.69 3.11
CA VAL A 95 0.54 -1.47 1.95
C VAL A 95 1.18 -0.08 1.98
N GLY A 96 1.20 0.56 3.13
CA GLY A 96 1.71 1.92 3.30
C GLY A 96 3.22 2.03 3.15
N SER A 97 3.68 3.23 2.77
CA SER A 97 5.11 3.52 2.60
C SER A 97 5.83 3.85 3.91
N VAL A 98 5.12 4.03 5.01
CA VAL A 98 5.63 4.24 6.37
C VAL A 98 4.97 3.24 7.31
N LYS A 99 5.72 2.75 8.31
CA LYS A 99 5.27 1.65 9.18
C LYS A 99 5.09 2.05 10.64
N THR A 100 5.85 3.00 11.15
CA THR A 100 5.83 3.34 12.57
C THR A 100 4.42 3.65 13.06
N ASN A 101 3.70 4.55 12.41
CA ASN A 101 2.38 4.98 12.86
C ASN A 101 1.34 3.85 12.88
N ILE A 102 1.33 2.98 11.87
CA ILE A 102 0.36 1.89 11.85
C ILE A 102 0.67 0.82 12.89
N HIS A 103 1.96 0.57 13.18
CA HIS A 103 2.38 -0.32 14.26
C HIS A 103 1.95 0.21 15.63
N GLU A 104 2.15 1.51 15.90
CA GLU A 104 1.69 2.17 17.13
C GLU A 104 0.17 2.06 17.31
N GLU A 105 -0.59 2.29 16.25
CA GLU A 105 -2.06 2.15 16.24
C GLU A 105 -2.51 0.72 16.53
N VAL A 106 -1.89 -0.27 15.87
CA VAL A 106 -2.16 -1.69 16.07
C VAL A 106 -1.85 -2.10 17.51
N GLN A 107 -0.76 -1.60 18.08
CA GLN A 107 -0.40 -1.83 19.46
C GLN A 107 -1.44 -1.20 20.42
N ALA A 108 -1.82 0.04 20.18
CA ALA A 108 -2.82 0.75 20.99
C ALA A 108 -4.19 0.06 20.99
N LEU A 109 -4.56 -0.59 19.88
CA LEU A 109 -5.79 -1.39 19.74
C LEU A 109 -5.68 -2.82 20.32
N GLY A 110 -4.49 -3.28 20.70
CA GLY A 110 -4.27 -4.63 21.20
C GLY A 110 -4.47 -5.74 20.17
N ILE A 111 -4.33 -5.44 18.87
CA ILE A 111 -4.55 -6.37 17.76
C ILE A 111 -3.25 -6.86 17.13
N GLY A 112 -2.11 -6.67 17.78
CA GLY A 112 -0.79 -7.02 17.27
C GLY A 112 -0.67 -8.48 16.81
N LYS A 113 -1.32 -9.44 17.49
CA LYS A 113 -1.27 -10.86 17.12
C LYS A 113 -1.81 -11.18 15.71
N TYR A 114 -2.50 -10.24 15.08
CA TYR A 114 -3.04 -10.38 13.73
C TYR A 114 -2.22 -9.64 12.67
N PHE A 115 -1.34 -8.70 13.05
CA PHE A 115 -0.81 -7.69 12.15
C PHE A 115 0.62 -7.99 11.70
N ILE A 116 0.76 -8.06 10.38
CA ILE A 116 2.06 -8.04 9.69
C ILE A 116 2.01 -6.85 8.73
N GLY A 117 2.73 -5.77 9.03
CA GLY A 117 2.79 -4.63 8.13
C GLY A 117 3.37 -5.04 6.79
N GLY A 118 2.89 -4.43 5.72
CA GLY A 118 3.32 -4.69 4.36
C GLY A 118 3.72 -3.39 3.64
N HIS A 119 4.71 -3.49 2.75
CA HIS A 119 5.06 -2.41 1.85
C HIS A 119 5.58 -2.98 0.53
N PRO A 120 4.75 -3.12 -0.50
CA PRO A 120 5.25 -3.41 -1.84
C PRO A 120 6.05 -2.21 -2.35
N MET A 121 7.34 -2.43 -2.63
CA MET A 121 8.24 -1.43 -3.22
C MET A 121 7.92 -1.25 -4.70
N ALA A 122 6.65 -0.96 -4.99
CA ALA A 122 6.09 -0.83 -6.32
C ALA A 122 5.14 0.38 -6.37
N GLY A 123 5.08 1.02 -7.50
CA GLY A 123 4.21 2.18 -7.70
C GLY A 123 4.34 2.75 -9.12
N SER A 124 3.57 3.76 -9.40
CA SER A 124 3.68 4.58 -10.60
C SER A 124 3.16 6.00 -10.31
N GLU A 125 3.37 6.91 -11.25
CA GLU A 125 2.83 8.27 -11.20
C GLU A 125 1.29 8.29 -11.34
N LYS A 126 0.70 7.17 -11.80
CA LYS A 126 -0.74 6.99 -11.96
C LYS A 126 -1.38 6.53 -10.66
N SER A 127 -2.63 6.86 -10.48
CA SER A 127 -3.43 6.46 -9.32
C SER A 127 -4.76 5.83 -9.74
N GLY A 128 -5.45 5.21 -8.78
CA GLY A 128 -6.77 4.61 -9.00
C GLY A 128 -6.73 3.18 -9.53
N TYR A 129 -7.85 2.50 -9.38
CA TYR A 129 -8.04 1.10 -9.76
C TYR A 129 -7.82 0.85 -11.26
N SER A 130 -8.28 1.75 -12.12
CA SER A 130 -8.14 1.63 -13.58
C SER A 130 -6.70 1.52 -14.07
N ASN A 131 -5.73 1.95 -13.27
CA ASN A 131 -4.31 1.85 -13.58
C ASN A 131 -3.63 0.63 -12.91
N SER A 132 -4.37 -0.15 -12.11
CA SER A 132 -3.85 -1.34 -11.43
C SER A 132 -3.55 -2.48 -12.42
N LYS A 133 -2.48 -3.23 -12.16
CA LYS A 133 -2.05 -4.38 -12.97
C LYS A 133 -1.41 -5.43 -12.08
N ALA A 134 -1.73 -6.71 -12.28
CA ALA A 134 -1.11 -7.80 -11.52
C ALA A 134 0.44 -7.76 -11.57
N MET A 135 0.98 -7.52 -12.76
CA MET A 135 2.42 -7.45 -12.99
C MET A 135 3.15 -6.32 -12.23
N LEU A 136 2.40 -5.35 -11.63
CA LEU A 136 3.02 -4.30 -10.81
C LEU A 136 3.68 -4.88 -9.54
N ILE A 137 3.19 -6.02 -9.07
CA ILE A 137 3.69 -6.70 -7.86
C ILE A 137 4.78 -7.73 -8.21
N GLU A 138 4.79 -8.23 -9.45
CA GLU A 138 5.75 -9.26 -9.87
C GLU A 138 7.20 -8.74 -9.84
N ASN A 139 8.08 -9.52 -9.23
CA ASN A 139 9.49 -9.18 -9.01
C ASN A 139 9.74 -7.90 -8.19
N ALA A 140 8.69 -7.30 -7.60
CA ALA A 140 8.86 -6.21 -6.65
C ALA A 140 9.25 -6.75 -5.27
N TYR A 141 10.15 -6.07 -4.58
CA TYR A 141 10.34 -6.32 -3.16
C TYR A 141 9.04 -6.01 -2.41
N PHE A 142 8.66 -6.92 -1.53
CA PHE A 142 7.51 -6.74 -0.65
C PHE A 142 8.00 -6.85 0.78
N ILE A 143 8.15 -5.71 1.46
CA ILE A 143 8.67 -5.68 2.81
C ILE A 143 7.55 -6.09 3.77
N LEU A 144 7.87 -7.01 4.68
CA LEU A 144 7.01 -7.50 5.75
C LEU A 144 7.57 -7.05 7.09
N THR A 145 6.74 -6.42 7.90
CA THR A 145 7.11 -5.95 9.24
C THR A 145 6.17 -6.58 10.26
N PRO A 146 6.44 -7.83 10.72
CA PRO A 146 5.61 -8.48 11.72
C PRO A 146 5.74 -7.78 13.07
N THR A 147 4.64 -7.74 13.84
CA THR A 147 4.73 -7.39 15.25
C THR A 147 5.35 -8.54 16.06
N GLU A 148 5.85 -8.26 17.25
CA GLU A 148 6.38 -9.29 18.16
C GLU A 148 5.31 -10.29 18.63
N GLN A 149 4.02 -9.98 18.50
CA GLN A 149 2.92 -10.79 18.96
C GLN A 149 2.43 -11.80 17.90
N VAL A 150 2.84 -11.64 16.65
CA VAL A 150 2.46 -12.57 15.57
C VAL A 150 3.28 -13.84 15.66
N SER A 151 2.63 -15.01 15.56
CA SER A 151 3.34 -16.27 15.58
C SER A 151 4.24 -16.46 14.35
N HIS A 152 5.32 -17.19 14.54
CA HIS A 152 6.27 -17.49 13.47
C HIS A 152 5.62 -18.22 12.27
N GLU A 153 4.66 -19.10 12.58
CA GLU A 153 3.90 -19.84 11.56
C GLU A 153 3.10 -18.89 10.65
N LYS A 154 2.47 -17.85 11.23
CA LYS A 154 1.75 -16.83 10.44
C LYS A 154 2.68 -16.01 9.58
N VAL A 155 3.84 -15.62 10.12
CA VAL A 155 4.86 -14.88 9.34
C VAL A 155 5.30 -15.71 8.14
N GLN A 156 5.65 -16.98 8.35
CA GLN A 156 6.04 -17.89 7.26
C GLN A 156 4.90 -18.14 6.25
N ALA A 157 3.67 -18.26 6.72
CA ALA A 157 2.51 -18.44 5.84
C ALA A 157 2.31 -17.21 4.94
N TYR A 158 2.44 -16.00 5.51
CA TYR A 158 2.30 -14.77 4.74
C TYR A 158 3.47 -14.53 3.78
N GLU A 159 4.69 -14.83 4.20
CA GLU A 159 5.88 -14.81 3.33
C GLU A 159 5.67 -15.68 2.08
N LYS A 160 5.27 -16.95 2.27
CA LYS A 160 4.97 -17.88 1.16
C LYS A 160 3.80 -17.39 0.30
N PHE A 161 2.79 -16.77 0.90
CA PHE A 161 1.69 -16.20 0.14
C PHE A 161 2.17 -15.05 -0.75
N VAL A 162 3.01 -14.15 -0.25
CA VAL A 162 3.61 -13.05 -1.02
C VAL A 162 4.51 -13.59 -2.16
N GLU A 163 5.33 -14.60 -1.88
CA GLU A 163 6.14 -15.29 -2.91
C GLU A 163 5.26 -15.89 -4.02
N SER A 164 4.14 -16.46 -3.66
CA SER A 164 3.20 -17.08 -4.61
C SER A 164 2.58 -16.06 -5.58
N LEU A 165 2.51 -14.79 -5.19
CA LEU A 165 2.14 -13.67 -6.05
C LEU A 165 3.30 -13.16 -6.92
N LYS A 166 4.45 -13.86 -6.93
CA LYS A 166 5.68 -13.53 -7.65
C LYS A 166 6.37 -12.25 -7.16
N ALA A 167 6.05 -11.79 -5.95
CA ALA A 167 6.81 -10.74 -5.28
C ALA A 167 8.01 -11.35 -4.51
N LEU A 168 8.93 -10.49 -4.09
CA LEU A 168 10.15 -10.86 -3.37
C LEU A 168 10.01 -10.40 -1.91
N PRO A 169 9.55 -11.25 -0.97
CA PRO A 169 9.37 -10.84 0.41
C PRO A 169 10.71 -10.57 1.11
N VAL A 170 10.72 -9.54 1.95
CA VAL A 170 11.84 -9.19 2.82
C VAL A 170 11.29 -8.87 4.20
N ILE A 171 11.70 -9.61 5.23
CA ILE A 171 11.27 -9.37 6.60
C ILE A 171 12.22 -8.37 7.25
N LEU A 172 11.67 -7.28 7.78
CA LEU A 172 12.40 -6.23 8.50
C LEU A 172 11.65 -5.85 9.77
N ASP A 173 12.37 -5.30 10.72
CA ASP A 173 11.77 -4.49 11.78
C ASP A 173 11.16 -3.21 11.19
N TYR A 174 10.03 -2.74 11.73
CA TYR A 174 9.31 -1.60 11.19
C TYR A 174 10.08 -0.27 11.30
N GLN A 175 10.90 -0.09 12.33
CA GLN A 175 11.73 1.10 12.51
C GLN A 175 12.91 1.10 11.51
N ILE A 176 13.51 -0.08 11.31
CA ILE A 176 14.54 -0.27 10.27
C ILE A 176 13.98 -0.04 8.88
N HIS A 177 12.74 -0.52 8.61
CA HIS A 177 12.04 -0.23 7.37
C HIS A 177 11.94 1.28 7.13
N ASP A 178 11.43 2.05 8.12
CA ASP A 178 11.22 3.49 7.97
C ASP A 178 12.55 4.24 7.81
N LEU A 179 13.62 3.82 8.49
CA LEU A 179 14.97 4.37 8.30
C LEU A 179 15.45 4.15 6.85
N ILE A 180 15.31 2.92 6.34
CA ILE A 180 15.76 2.56 4.99
C ILE A 180 14.94 3.36 3.96
N THR A 181 13.61 3.29 4.00
CA THR A 181 12.74 3.95 3.01
C THR A 181 12.84 5.47 3.10
N GLY A 182 12.99 6.02 4.31
CA GLY A 182 13.27 7.43 4.53
C GLY A 182 14.53 7.89 3.81
N THR A 183 15.59 7.09 3.91
CA THR A 183 16.89 7.41 3.32
C THR A 183 16.93 7.27 1.81
N ILE A 184 16.42 6.15 1.26
CA ILE A 184 16.58 5.83 -0.17
C ILE A 184 15.43 6.32 -1.06
N SER A 185 14.29 6.70 -0.48
CA SER A 185 13.11 7.13 -1.22
C SER A 185 12.61 8.51 -0.79
N HIS A 186 12.34 8.73 0.50
CA HIS A 186 11.68 9.96 0.94
C HIS A 186 12.62 11.17 0.86
N LEU A 187 13.85 11.04 1.34
CA LEU A 187 14.86 12.11 1.27
C LEU A 187 15.17 12.53 -0.18
N PRO A 188 15.44 11.62 -1.12
CA PRO A 188 15.59 11.98 -2.53
C PRO A 188 14.40 12.75 -3.11
N HIS A 189 13.18 12.37 -2.77
CA HIS A 189 11.98 13.08 -3.23
C HIS A 189 11.91 14.51 -2.66
N ILE A 190 12.20 14.69 -1.36
CA ILE A 190 12.22 16.01 -0.73
C ILE A 190 13.26 16.91 -1.41
N ILE A 191 14.47 16.38 -1.68
CA ILE A 191 15.53 17.09 -2.38
C ILE A 191 15.05 17.52 -3.79
N ALA A 192 14.48 16.57 -4.54
CA ALA A 192 13.98 16.85 -5.89
C ALA A 192 12.88 17.91 -5.91
N SER A 193 11.91 17.80 -5.00
CA SER A 193 10.81 18.75 -4.87
C SER A 193 11.29 20.13 -4.44
N THR A 194 12.26 20.19 -3.53
CA THR A 194 12.89 21.44 -3.08
C THR A 194 13.61 22.12 -4.24
N LEU A 195 14.33 21.34 -5.04
CA LEU A 195 15.05 21.85 -6.21
C LEU A 195 14.11 22.46 -7.25
N VAL A 196 13.01 21.79 -7.56
CA VAL A 196 11.97 22.30 -8.48
C VAL A 196 11.37 23.60 -7.96
N ASN A 197 10.98 23.64 -6.68
CA ASN A 197 10.40 24.81 -6.06
C ASN A 197 11.41 25.97 -6.00
N PHE A 198 12.69 25.69 -5.71
CA PHE A 198 13.73 26.70 -5.71
C PHE A 198 13.87 27.36 -7.08
N VAL A 199 13.97 26.57 -8.15
CA VAL A 199 14.02 27.11 -9.52
C VAL A 199 12.77 27.91 -9.84
N LYS A 200 11.58 27.38 -9.55
CA LYS A 200 10.31 28.07 -9.80
C LYS A 200 10.22 29.44 -9.14
N THR A 201 10.78 29.58 -7.91
CA THR A 201 10.70 30.84 -7.14
C THR A 201 11.79 31.85 -7.51
N HIS A 202 12.90 31.42 -8.11
CA HIS A 202 14.05 32.25 -8.44
C HIS A 202 14.25 32.45 -9.96
N ASP A 203 13.36 31.87 -10.78
CA ASP A 203 13.50 31.98 -12.23
C ASP A 203 13.34 33.42 -12.69
N THR A 204 13.92 33.72 -13.86
CA THR A 204 13.78 35.00 -14.53
C THR A 204 12.36 35.20 -15.07
N LYS A 205 11.96 36.45 -15.39
CA LYS A 205 10.65 36.72 -15.97
C LYS A 205 10.38 35.95 -17.28
N ASP A 206 11.43 35.58 -18.00
CA ASP A 206 11.37 34.85 -19.27
C ASP A 206 11.56 33.34 -19.07
N GLU A 207 11.44 32.84 -17.83
CA GLU A 207 11.57 31.43 -17.47
C GLU A 207 12.89 30.78 -17.98
N MET A 208 13.99 31.49 -17.93
CA MET A 208 15.27 31.06 -18.54
C MET A 208 15.86 29.84 -17.77
N MET A 209 15.74 29.76 -16.45
CA MET A 209 16.22 28.58 -15.72
C MET A 209 15.44 27.30 -16.10
N LYS A 210 14.13 27.41 -16.24
CA LYS A 210 13.27 26.34 -16.71
C LYS A 210 13.61 25.93 -18.15
N ASN A 211 13.77 26.91 -19.04
CA ASN A 211 14.03 26.67 -20.46
C ASN A 211 15.41 26.06 -20.71
N LEU A 212 16.41 26.44 -19.91
CA LEU A 212 17.80 25.96 -20.04
C LEU A 212 18.03 24.69 -19.17
N ALA A 213 17.02 24.20 -18.43
CA ALA A 213 17.14 22.99 -17.64
C ALA A 213 17.52 21.79 -18.53
N ALA A 214 18.71 21.28 -18.35
CA ALA A 214 19.29 20.19 -19.13
C ALA A 214 19.07 18.83 -18.42
N GLY A 215 19.64 17.74 -18.98
CA GLY A 215 19.43 16.36 -18.53
C GLY A 215 19.64 16.17 -17.04
N GLY A 216 20.75 16.65 -16.47
CA GLY A 216 21.04 16.48 -15.05
C GLY A 216 19.95 17.02 -14.11
N PHE A 217 19.41 18.21 -14.41
CA PHE A 217 18.28 18.76 -13.63
C PHE A 217 17.02 17.93 -13.81
N LYS A 218 16.69 17.55 -15.05
CA LYS A 218 15.49 16.76 -15.37
C LYS A 218 15.55 15.37 -14.72
N ASP A 219 16.71 14.72 -14.72
CA ASP A 219 16.88 13.39 -14.13
C ASP A 219 16.67 13.43 -12.61
N ILE A 220 17.30 14.38 -11.91
CA ILE A 220 17.16 14.54 -10.47
C ILE A 220 15.72 14.90 -10.08
N THR A 221 15.06 15.77 -10.87
CA THR A 221 13.73 16.31 -10.53
C THR A 221 12.57 15.48 -11.05
N ARG A 222 12.80 14.44 -11.85
CA ARG A 222 11.76 13.57 -12.40
C ARG A 222 10.82 13.02 -11.33
N ILE A 223 11.37 12.62 -10.18
CA ILE A 223 10.59 12.05 -9.07
C ILE A 223 9.73 13.08 -8.32
N ALA A 224 9.98 14.38 -8.49
CA ALA A 224 9.15 15.44 -7.89
C ALA A 224 7.73 15.51 -8.50
N SER A 225 7.50 14.89 -9.65
CA SER A 225 6.20 14.84 -10.34
C SER A 225 5.26 13.78 -9.73
N SER A 226 4.95 13.91 -8.45
CA SER A 226 4.12 12.96 -7.69
C SER A 226 2.96 13.67 -7.00
N SER A 227 2.02 12.89 -6.43
CA SER A 227 0.87 13.44 -5.70
C SER A 227 1.29 14.18 -4.42
N PRO A 228 1.03 15.49 -4.29
CA PRO A 228 1.35 16.24 -3.08
C PRO A 228 0.65 15.69 -1.83
N VAL A 229 -0.59 15.21 -1.97
CA VAL A 229 -1.38 14.63 -0.86
C VAL A 229 -0.75 13.34 -0.35
N MET A 230 -0.29 12.49 -1.26
CA MET A 230 0.41 11.25 -0.89
C MET A 230 1.70 11.58 -0.12
N TRP A 231 2.52 12.49 -0.64
CA TRP A 231 3.79 12.87 -0.02
C TRP A 231 3.62 13.61 1.30
N GLN A 232 2.57 14.42 1.43
CA GLN A 232 2.19 15.00 2.73
C GLN A 232 1.97 13.92 3.79
N ASN A 233 1.24 12.86 3.45
CA ASN A 233 1.00 11.74 4.37
C ASN A 233 2.26 10.94 4.70
N ILE A 234 3.22 10.85 3.77
CA ILE A 234 4.50 10.16 3.99
C ILE A 234 5.42 10.99 4.88
N CYS A 235 5.54 12.30 4.62
CA CYS A 235 6.52 13.16 5.30
C CYS A 235 6.07 13.68 6.67
N LEU A 236 4.75 13.72 6.94
CA LEU A 236 4.20 14.23 8.20
C LEU A 236 3.77 13.11 9.17
N LYS A 237 3.97 11.88 8.82
CA LYS A 237 3.64 10.70 9.61
C LYS A 237 4.88 9.85 9.92
#